data_6276f00daadb09b29d0c81d10359388b
#
_entry.id   6276f00daadb09b29d0c81d10359388b
#
_cell.length_a   1.000
_cell.length_b   1.000
_cell.length_c   1.000
_cell.angle_alpha   90.00
_cell.angle_beta   90.00
_cell.angle_gamma   90.00
#
_symmetry.space_group_name_H-M   'P 1'
#
loop_
_entity.id
_entity.type
_entity.pdbx_description
1 polymer ?
#
loop_
_entity_poly.entity_id
_entity_poly.type
_entity_poly.pdbx_seq_one_letter_code
_entity_poly.pdbx_strand_id
1 'polypeptide(L)'
;MSGGVYGGDEVGALVFDIGSFSTRAGYAGEDCPKADFPTSLGVHVEEEGPAEMGAEQDNNSGRTFYMDTTALHVPRPGVELISPLKNGMIEDWESFQAIMDHIYSKHIKSEPSLHPVLMSEAPWNSRAKREKLTELMFEHYNIPAFFLCKTAVLTAFANGRATGLVLDSGATHTTAIPVHDGYVLQQGIVKSPLAGDFITMQCREMFQEMNIDIIPQYMIASKEPVREGAPPDWTKKDKLPPVTKSWHTYMCNVREGRHTHTHTQAIIFKLEQVAAQMPTLHYEMPSGFNADYGAERLRIPEGLFDPSNVKGLSGNTMLGMGHVVTTSIGMCDIDIRPGLYGSVIVTGGNTLLQGFTERLNRELSQKAPPVTPVPSLLKRQYTYFLYMNKWCECK
;
A
#
# COMPACT_ATOMS: atom_id res chain seq x y z
N MET A 1 3.35 -24.90 40.75
CA MET A 1 2.00 -24.33 40.70
C MET A 1 1.52 -24.47 39.27
N SER A 2 0.58 -25.38 39.05
CA SER A 2 0.00 -25.69 37.77
C SER A 2 -0.90 -24.54 37.34
N GLY A 3 -0.52 -23.81 36.32
CA GLY A 3 -1.39 -22.85 35.64
C GLY A 3 -2.51 -23.62 34.95
N GLY A 4 -3.74 -23.42 35.38
CA GLY A 4 -4.91 -24.00 34.75
C GLY A 4 -5.03 -23.52 33.31
N VAL A 5 -5.04 -24.45 32.38
CA VAL A 5 -5.50 -24.21 31.02
C VAL A 5 -6.99 -23.94 31.08
N TYR A 6 -7.39 -22.70 30.91
CA TYR A 6 -8.80 -22.36 30.67
C TYR A 6 -9.13 -22.82 29.24
N GLY A 7 -9.66 -24.03 29.12
CA GLY A 7 -10.35 -24.51 27.93
C GLY A 7 -11.77 -23.94 27.93
N GLY A 8 -11.91 -22.68 27.55
CA GLY A 8 -13.15 -22.11 27.08
C GLY A 8 -12.96 -21.85 25.58
N ASP A 9 -14.01 -21.86 24.79
CA ASP A 9 -13.99 -21.47 23.38
C ASP A 9 -13.27 -20.11 23.27
N GLU A 10 -11.98 -20.14 22.84
CA GLU A 10 -11.21 -18.92 22.68
C GLU A 10 -11.84 -18.17 21.51
N VAL A 11 -12.61 -17.15 21.84
CA VAL A 11 -13.14 -16.22 20.85
C VAL A 11 -11.96 -15.48 20.25
N GLY A 12 -11.55 -15.91 19.06
CA GLY A 12 -10.39 -15.36 18.37
C GLY A 12 -10.56 -13.86 18.14
N ALA A 13 -9.57 -13.07 18.52
CA ALA A 13 -9.54 -11.65 18.19
C ALA A 13 -9.40 -11.45 16.68
N LEU A 14 -10.04 -10.42 16.14
CA LEU A 14 -9.90 -10.03 14.74
C LEU A 14 -8.86 -8.90 14.59
N VAL A 15 -8.13 -8.98 13.49
CA VAL A 15 -7.10 -8.02 13.14
C VAL A 15 -7.44 -7.39 11.79
N PHE A 16 -7.41 -6.05 11.73
CA PHE A 16 -7.67 -5.27 10.51
C PHE A 16 -6.49 -4.37 10.19
N ASP A 17 -6.01 -4.47 8.96
CA ASP A 17 -5.03 -3.56 8.38
C ASP A 17 -5.57 -3.01 7.06
N ILE A 18 -6.08 -1.78 7.12
CA ILE A 18 -6.70 -1.10 5.97
C ILE A 18 -5.74 -0.04 5.46
N GLY A 19 -4.88 -0.45 4.52
CA GLY A 19 -3.91 0.42 3.87
C GLY A 19 -4.47 1.11 2.63
N SER A 20 -3.74 2.09 2.08
CA SER A 20 -4.17 2.83 0.88
C SER A 20 -4.25 1.97 -0.38
N PHE A 21 -3.50 0.87 -0.46
CA PHE A 21 -3.48 -0.04 -1.61
C PHE A 21 -4.34 -1.28 -1.39
N SER A 22 -4.18 -1.96 -0.26
CA SER A 22 -4.89 -3.20 0.05
C SER A 22 -5.41 -3.21 1.47
N THR A 23 -6.54 -3.89 1.64
CA THR A 23 -7.20 -4.17 2.90
C THR A 23 -6.96 -5.62 3.26
N ARG A 24 -6.53 -5.86 4.51
CA ARG A 24 -6.32 -7.19 5.07
C ARG A 24 -7.06 -7.33 6.38
N ALA A 25 -7.70 -8.49 6.57
CA ALA A 25 -8.35 -8.82 7.82
C ALA A 25 -8.37 -10.34 8.04
N GLY A 26 -8.41 -10.75 9.31
CA GLY A 26 -8.49 -12.16 9.70
C GLY A 26 -8.35 -12.36 11.19
N TYR A 27 -8.29 -13.60 11.60
CA TYR A 27 -8.14 -13.96 13.01
C TYR A 27 -6.70 -13.80 13.49
N ALA A 28 -6.54 -13.33 14.72
CA ALA A 28 -5.24 -13.31 15.39
C ALA A 28 -4.71 -14.75 15.55
N GLY A 29 -3.40 -14.94 15.35
CA GLY A 29 -2.77 -16.26 15.44
C GLY A 29 -2.76 -17.05 14.12
N GLU A 30 -3.52 -16.66 13.09
CA GLU A 30 -3.49 -17.33 11.79
C GLU A 30 -2.32 -16.84 10.91
N ASP A 31 -1.72 -17.74 10.13
CA ASP A 31 -0.58 -17.42 9.25
C ASP A 31 -0.95 -16.53 8.05
N CYS A 32 -2.21 -16.55 7.62
CA CYS A 32 -2.70 -15.81 6.47
C CYS A 32 -3.98 -15.03 6.80
N PRO A 33 -4.15 -13.83 6.22
CA PRO A 33 -5.42 -13.11 6.34
C PRO A 33 -6.55 -13.87 5.63
N LYS A 34 -7.77 -13.78 6.17
CA LYS A 34 -8.99 -14.27 5.49
C LYS A 34 -9.40 -13.36 4.35
N ALA A 35 -9.17 -12.06 4.50
CA ALA A 35 -9.41 -11.03 3.50
C ALA A 35 -8.09 -10.39 3.07
N ASP A 36 -7.81 -10.35 1.77
CA ASP A 36 -6.72 -9.58 1.16
C ASP A 36 -7.20 -9.12 -0.23
N PHE A 37 -7.62 -7.86 -0.33
CA PHE A 37 -8.17 -7.28 -1.54
C PHE A 37 -7.85 -5.78 -1.65
N PRO A 38 -7.99 -5.16 -2.86
CA PRO A 38 -7.76 -3.74 -3.05
C PRO A 38 -8.65 -2.87 -2.17
N THR A 39 -8.10 -1.85 -1.52
CA THR A 39 -8.89 -0.88 -0.73
C THR A 39 -9.75 0.02 -1.63
N SER A 40 -9.40 0.17 -2.91
CA SER A 40 -10.25 0.84 -3.89
C SER A 40 -11.54 0.06 -4.08
N LEU A 41 -12.65 0.78 -4.22
CA LEU A 41 -13.97 0.21 -4.47
C LEU A 41 -14.65 0.94 -5.63
N GLY A 42 -15.49 0.19 -6.36
CA GLY A 42 -16.38 0.74 -7.37
C GLY A 42 -17.65 1.27 -6.72
N VAL A 43 -18.04 2.50 -7.06
CA VAL A 43 -19.28 3.11 -6.58
C VAL A 43 -20.16 3.46 -7.76
N HIS A 44 -21.37 2.96 -7.76
CA HIS A 44 -22.44 3.39 -8.64
C HIS A 44 -23.43 4.21 -7.84
N VAL A 45 -23.69 5.42 -8.28
CA VAL A 45 -24.73 6.28 -7.71
C VAL A 45 -25.96 6.17 -8.62
N GLU A 46 -27.04 5.65 -8.11
CA GLU A 46 -28.31 5.66 -8.84
C GLU A 46 -28.78 7.11 -8.96
N GLU A 47 -28.99 7.61 -10.19
CA GLU A 47 -29.64 8.90 -10.40
C GLU A 47 -31.08 8.73 -9.89
N GLU A 48 -31.44 9.54 -8.86
CA GLU A 48 -32.83 9.61 -8.39
C GLU A 48 -33.72 9.98 -9.59
N GLY A 49 -34.53 9.05 -10.05
CA GLY A 49 -35.64 9.37 -10.93
C GLY A 49 -36.55 10.40 -10.25
N PRO A 50 -37.38 11.18 -10.99
CA PRO A 50 -38.23 12.19 -10.39
C PRO A 50 -39.05 11.56 -9.26
N ALA A 51 -38.86 12.10 -8.04
CA ALA A 51 -39.44 11.58 -6.81
C ALA A 51 -40.96 11.47 -6.94
N GLU A 52 -41.47 10.27 -6.92
CA GLU A 52 -42.91 10.06 -6.68
C GLU A 52 -43.22 10.46 -5.24
N MET A 53 -44.03 11.51 -5.09
CA MET A 53 -44.47 12.02 -3.78
C MET A 53 -45.21 10.90 -3.04
N GLY A 54 -44.58 10.35 -1.98
CA GLY A 54 -45.28 9.47 -1.04
C GLY A 54 -44.55 8.25 -0.51
N ALA A 55 -43.28 7.98 -0.88
CA ALA A 55 -42.52 6.90 -0.26
C ALA A 55 -41.72 7.43 0.92
N GLU A 56 -41.87 6.79 2.10
CA GLU A 56 -40.97 7.00 3.22
C GLU A 56 -39.53 6.66 2.75
N GLN A 57 -38.67 7.66 2.78
CA GLN A 57 -37.24 7.48 2.46
C GLN A 57 -36.61 6.61 3.52
N ASP A 58 -36.43 5.34 3.22
CA ASP A 58 -35.41 4.53 3.87
C ASP A 58 -34.06 5.19 3.62
N ASN A 59 -33.28 5.43 4.66
CA ASN A 59 -31.94 6.02 4.67
C ASN A 59 -30.85 5.18 3.93
N ASN A 60 -31.22 4.52 2.86
CA ASN A 60 -30.28 3.82 2.01
C ASN A 60 -29.80 4.84 0.96
N SER A 61 -28.62 5.42 1.16
CA SER A 61 -27.99 6.21 0.13
C SER A 61 -27.99 5.39 -1.14
N GLY A 62 -28.52 5.89 -2.25
CA GLY A 62 -28.63 5.14 -3.51
C GLY A 62 -27.27 4.77 -4.14
N ARG A 63 -26.33 4.36 -3.29
CA ARG A 63 -24.96 3.96 -3.63
C ARG A 63 -24.83 2.44 -3.61
N THR A 64 -24.43 1.86 -4.73
CA THR A 64 -24.07 0.45 -4.83
C THR A 64 -22.55 0.30 -4.86
N PHE A 65 -22.02 -0.57 -3.99
CA PHE A 65 -20.58 -0.77 -3.83
C PHE A 65 -20.13 -2.08 -4.47
N TYR A 66 -19.01 -2.02 -5.20
CA TYR A 66 -18.33 -3.19 -5.78
C TYR A 66 -16.92 -3.27 -5.18
N MET A 67 -16.63 -4.38 -4.55
CA MET A 67 -15.38 -4.64 -3.84
C MET A 67 -14.77 -5.96 -4.27
N ASP A 68 -13.49 -6.16 -3.92
CA ASP A 68 -12.71 -7.31 -4.32
C ASP A 68 -12.25 -7.29 -5.79
N THR A 69 -11.11 -7.91 -6.04
CA THR A 69 -10.45 -7.94 -7.36
C THR A 69 -11.37 -8.45 -8.47
N THR A 70 -12.13 -9.50 -8.18
CA THR A 70 -13.05 -10.12 -9.15
C THR A 70 -14.18 -9.18 -9.56
N ALA A 71 -14.76 -8.46 -8.60
CA ALA A 71 -15.84 -7.52 -8.87
C ALA A 71 -15.35 -6.23 -9.54
N LEU A 72 -14.18 -5.73 -9.14
CA LEU A 72 -13.59 -4.52 -9.71
C LEU A 72 -13.16 -4.68 -11.17
N HIS A 73 -12.78 -5.88 -11.60
CA HIS A 73 -12.34 -6.13 -12.97
C HIS A 73 -13.51 -6.32 -13.96
N VAL A 74 -14.75 -6.37 -13.49
CA VAL A 74 -15.91 -6.44 -14.37
C VAL A 74 -16.32 -5.02 -14.78
N PRO A 75 -16.30 -4.70 -16.09
CA PRO A 75 -16.71 -3.38 -16.56
C PRO A 75 -18.21 -3.17 -16.34
N ARG A 76 -18.57 -2.01 -15.78
CA ARG A 76 -19.95 -1.60 -15.54
C ARG A 76 -20.16 -0.14 -15.93
N PRO A 77 -21.32 0.22 -16.48
CA PRO A 77 -21.63 1.62 -16.77
C PRO A 77 -21.77 2.42 -15.46
N GLY A 78 -21.32 3.66 -15.48
CA GLY A 78 -21.52 4.60 -14.36
C GLY A 78 -20.75 4.30 -13.07
N VAL A 79 -19.94 3.24 -13.02
CA VAL A 79 -19.18 2.89 -11.82
C VAL A 79 -17.88 3.70 -11.75
N GLU A 80 -17.76 4.54 -10.73
CA GLU A 80 -16.54 5.28 -10.42
C GLU A 80 -15.66 4.51 -9.42
N LEU A 81 -14.34 4.52 -9.63
CA LEU A 81 -13.37 3.93 -8.69
C LEU A 81 -12.90 5.00 -7.71
N ILE A 82 -13.12 4.74 -6.43
CA ILE A 82 -12.70 5.62 -5.34
C ILE A 82 -11.93 4.85 -4.27
N SER A 83 -11.21 5.59 -3.43
CA SER A 83 -10.61 5.07 -2.20
C SER A 83 -11.27 5.74 -0.99
N PRO A 84 -11.65 4.99 0.05
CA PRO A 84 -12.20 5.58 1.28
C PRO A 84 -11.13 6.32 2.09
N LEU A 85 -9.85 6.13 1.75
CA LEU A 85 -8.73 6.71 2.48
C LEU A 85 -8.10 7.88 1.72
N LYS A 86 -7.76 8.93 2.47
CA LYS A 86 -6.92 10.03 2.01
C LYS A 86 -5.78 10.25 2.99
N ASN A 87 -4.54 10.26 2.50
CA ASN A 87 -3.34 10.33 3.35
C ASN A 87 -3.27 9.23 4.42
N GLY A 88 -3.76 8.02 4.13
CA GLY A 88 -3.80 6.91 5.08
C GLY A 88 -4.84 7.05 6.20
N MET A 89 -5.75 8.02 6.11
CA MET A 89 -6.84 8.25 7.08
C MET A 89 -8.19 8.10 6.39
N ILE A 90 -9.18 7.64 7.13
CA ILE A 90 -10.55 7.50 6.64
C ILE A 90 -11.11 8.90 6.31
N GLU A 91 -11.62 9.06 5.09
CA GLU A 91 -12.29 10.27 4.62
C GLU A 91 -13.75 9.99 4.26
N ASP A 92 -14.00 8.96 3.46
CA ASP A 92 -15.34 8.49 3.13
C ASP A 92 -15.76 7.35 4.07
N TRP A 93 -16.57 7.70 5.05
CA TRP A 93 -17.01 6.77 6.10
C TRP A 93 -18.01 5.74 5.61
N GLU A 94 -18.87 6.10 4.66
CA GLU A 94 -19.84 5.18 4.08
C GLU A 94 -19.13 4.08 3.28
N SER A 95 -18.19 4.46 2.44
CA SER A 95 -17.34 3.51 1.71
C SER A 95 -16.47 2.66 2.63
N PHE A 96 -15.98 3.23 3.74
CA PHE A 96 -15.23 2.48 4.76
C PHE A 96 -16.12 1.45 5.45
N GLN A 97 -17.34 1.83 5.83
CA GLN A 97 -18.32 0.92 6.44
C GLN A 97 -18.69 -0.21 5.47
N ALA A 98 -18.90 0.09 4.19
CA ALA A 98 -19.15 -0.93 3.18
C ALA A 98 -18.00 -1.96 3.09
N ILE A 99 -16.74 -1.53 3.22
CA ILE A 99 -15.59 -2.44 3.29
C ILE A 99 -15.67 -3.33 4.54
N MET A 100 -15.99 -2.77 5.70
CA MET A 100 -16.14 -3.53 6.95
C MET A 100 -17.24 -4.58 6.84
N ASP A 101 -18.42 -4.20 6.32
CA ASP A 101 -19.56 -5.09 6.10
C ASP A 101 -19.22 -6.23 5.13
N HIS A 102 -18.47 -5.90 4.06
CA HIS A 102 -17.98 -6.90 3.11
C HIS A 102 -17.02 -7.89 3.78
N ILE A 103 -16.09 -7.42 4.61
CA ILE A 103 -15.16 -8.28 5.34
C ILE A 103 -15.92 -9.23 6.27
N TYR A 104 -16.82 -8.71 7.09
CA TYR A 104 -17.59 -9.54 8.02
C TYR A 104 -18.48 -10.55 7.30
N SER A 105 -19.20 -10.13 6.25
CA SER A 105 -20.16 -10.99 5.55
C SER A 105 -19.52 -12.03 4.64
N LYS A 106 -18.43 -11.70 3.95
CA LYS A 106 -17.83 -12.57 2.91
C LYS A 106 -16.61 -13.33 3.38
N HIS A 107 -15.76 -12.71 4.20
CA HIS A 107 -14.46 -13.27 4.56
C HIS A 107 -14.43 -13.87 5.96
N ILE A 108 -14.88 -13.14 6.97
CA ILE A 108 -14.89 -13.60 8.36
C ILE A 108 -16.06 -14.54 8.62
N LYS A 109 -17.25 -14.19 8.12
CA LYS A 109 -18.49 -14.98 8.26
C LYS A 109 -18.86 -15.28 9.70
N SER A 110 -18.67 -14.29 10.57
CA SER A 110 -18.99 -14.33 11.99
C SER A 110 -19.55 -12.99 12.45
N GLU A 111 -20.33 -13.02 13.51
CA GLU A 111 -20.92 -11.83 14.13
C GLU A 111 -19.84 -10.92 14.71
N PRO A 112 -19.84 -9.61 14.38
CA PRO A 112 -18.87 -8.66 14.89
C PRO A 112 -18.82 -8.62 16.42
N SER A 113 -19.97 -8.72 17.08
CA SER A 113 -20.15 -8.66 18.52
C SER A 113 -19.44 -9.78 19.30
N LEU A 114 -19.00 -10.83 18.63
CA LEU A 114 -18.32 -11.96 19.25
C LEU A 114 -16.80 -11.76 19.39
N HIS A 115 -16.22 -10.81 18.65
CA HIS A 115 -14.77 -10.73 18.48
C HIS A 115 -14.19 -9.38 18.94
N PRO A 116 -13.21 -9.39 19.84
CA PRO A 116 -12.35 -8.22 20.04
C PRO A 116 -11.63 -7.84 18.75
N VAL A 117 -11.41 -6.56 18.52
CA VAL A 117 -10.77 -6.05 17.29
C VAL A 117 -9.52 -5.26 17.59
N LEU A 118 -8.43 -5.62 16.92
CA LEU A 118 -7.22 -4.81 16.75
C LEU A 118 -7.21 -4.21 15.36
N MET A 119 -7.09 -2.88 15.24
CA MET A 119 -7.00 -2.20 13.96
C MET A 119 -5.76 -1.31 13.89
N SER A 120 -5.10 -1.32 12.72
CA SER A 120 -3.98 -0.43 12.44
C SER A 120 -4.46 0.99 12.12
N GLU A 121 -3.66 1.99 12.47
CA GLU A 121 -3.90 3.39 12.09
C GLU A 121 -2.62 4.09 11.65
N ALA A 122 -2.77 5.10 10.81
CA ALA A 122 -1.67 5.99 10.46
C ALA A 122 -1.18 6.76 11.70
N PRO A 123 0.13 6.91 11.91
CA PRO A 123 0.70 7.59 13.08
C PRO A 123 0.25 9.05 13.27
N TRP A 124 -0.21 9.69 12.21
CA TRP A 124 -0.72 11.06 12.18
C TRP A 124 -2.25 11.16 12.15
N ASN A 125 -2.95 10.08 12.46
CA ASN A 125 -4.41 10.08 12.48
C ASN A 125 -4.93 11.10 13.51
N SER A 126 -5.98 11.83 13.13
CA SER A 126 -6.55 12.88 13.97
C SER A 126 -7.42 12.29 15.08
N ARG A 127 -7.50 13.04 16.19
CA ARG A 127 -8.35 12.65 17.32
C ARG A 127 -9.82 12.47 16.93
N ALA A 128 -10.36 13.41 16.15
CA ALA A 128 -11.76 13.34 15.70
C ALA A 128 -12.05 12.09 14.86
N LYS A 129 -11.13 11.69 13.96
CA LYS A 129 -11.29 10.47 13.16
C LYS A 129 -11.18 9.21 14.02
N ARG A 130 -10.32 9.22 15.03
CA ARG A 130 -10.21 8.10 15.99
C ARG A 130 -11.46 7.94 16.83
N GLU A 131 -12.02 9.04 17.32
CA GLU A 131 -13.27 9.07 18.09
C GLU A 131 -14.42 8.51 17.23
N LYS A 132 -14.58 9.00 16.00
CA LYS A 132 -15.60 8.52 15.06
C LYS A 132 -15.45 7.03 14.72
N LEU A 133 -14.21 6.56 14.52
CA LEU A 133 -13.97 5.14 14.29
C LEU A 133 -14.33 4.32 15.53
N THR A 134 -13.97 4.78 16.72
CA THR A 134 -14.28 4.08 17.96
C THR A 134 -15.80 4.01 18.18
N GLU A 135 -16.52 5.10 17.91
CA GLU A 135 -17.98 5.15 17.94
C GLU A 135 -18.58 4.13 16.96
N LEU A 136 -18.14 4.11 15.71
CA LEU A 136 -18.58 3.15 14.69
C LEU A 136 -18.39 1.69 15.17
N MET A 137 -17.23 1.38 15.76
CA MET A 137 -16.92 0.02 16.19
C MET A 137 -17.78 -0.42 17.37
N PHE A 138 -18.05 0.45 18.34
CA PHE A 138 -18.86 0.09 19.53
C PHE A 138 -20.35 0.23 19.28
N GLU A 139 -20.81 1.30 18.64
CA GLU A 139 -22.24 1.60 18.52
C GLU A 139 -22.90 0.86 17.35
N HIS A 140 -22.19 0.73 16.22
CA HIS A 140 -22.75 0.09 15.02
C HIS A 140 -22.43 -1.42 15.00
N TYR A 141 -21.15 -1.79 15.20
CA TYR A 141 -20.73 -3.20 15.15
C TYR A 141 -20.84 -3.93 16.49
N ASN A 142 -21.13 -3.24 17.58
CA ASN A 142 -21.26 -3.79 18.93
C ASN A 142 -20.04 -4.65 19.37
N ILE A 143 -18.84 -4.24 18.99
CA ILE A 143 -17.62 -4.99 19.24
C ILE A 143 -17.32 -5.00 20.76
N PRO A 144 -16.97 -6.15 21.36
CA PRO A 144 -16.78 -6.26 22.81
C PRO A 144 -15.55 -5.51 23.32
N ALA A 145 -14.50 -5.40 22.50
CA ALA A 145 -13.29 -4.66 22.81
C ALA A 145 -12.62 -4.16 21.51
N PHE A 146 -12.11 -2.94 21.53
CA PHE A 146 -11.44 -2.31 20.39
C PHE A 146 -10.11 -1.72 20.79
N PHE A 147 -9.06 -2.02 20.01
CA PHE A 147 -7.74 -1.44 20.19
C PHE A 147 -7.22 -0.88 18.87
N LEU A 148 -6.93 0.42 18.87
CA LEU A 148 -6.40 1.13 17.71
C LEU A 148 -4.90 1.39 17.92
N CYS A 149 -4.06 0.79 17.09
CA CYS A 149 -2.61 0.84 17.20
C CYS A 149 -1.95 1.46 15.98
N LYS A 150 -0.92 2.27 16.20
CA LYS A 150 -0.15 2.89 15.11
C LYS A 150 0.67 1.86 14.36
N THR A 151 0.60 1.88 13.01
CA THR A 151 1.30 0.93 12.13
C THR A 151 2.78 0.78 12.45
N ALA A 152 3.48 1.89 12.72
CA ALA A 152 4.91 1.86 13.04
C ALA A 152 5.22 1.11 14.35
N VAL A 153 4.36 1.23 15.36
CA VAL A 153 4.52 0.50 16.63
C VAL A 153 4.37 -0.99 16.39
N LEU A 154 3.32 -1.39 15.67
CA LEU A 154 3.10 -2.79 15.30
C LEU A 154 4.28 -3.37 14.53
N THR A 155 4.85 -2.59 13.58
CA THR A 155 6.02 -3.00 12.81
C THR A 155 7.26 -3.17 13.69
N ALA A 156 7.50 -2.27 14.63
CA ALA A 156 8.64 -2.35 15.53
C ALA A 156 8.55 -3.61 16.41
N PHE A 157 7.42 -3.82 17.07
CA PHE A 157 7.17 -5.00 17.89
C PHE A 157 7.24 -6.30 17.09
N ALA A 158 6.74 -6.31 15.89
CA ALA A 158 6.82 -7.43 14.96
C ALA A 158 8.27 -7.87 14.68
N ASN A 159 9.22 -6.95 14.74
CA ASN A 159 10.64 -7.23 14.62
C ASN A 159 11.35 -7.44 15.97
N GLY A 160 10.58 -7.59 17.05
CA GLY A 160 11.12 -7.79 18.40
C GLY A 160 11.84 -6.55 18.93
N ARG A 161 11.44 -5.35 18.50
CA ARG A 161 12.04 -4.09 18.88
C ARG A 161 11.02 -3.15 19.51
N ALA A 162 11.31 -2.60 20.68
CA ALA A 162 10.54 -1.52 21.27
C ALA A 162 11.02 -0.13 20.78
N THR A 163 12.28 -0.06 20.32
CA THR A 163 12.91 1.16 19.81
C THR A 163 13.52 0.91 18.45
N GLY A 164 13.27 1.80 17.49
CA GLY A 164 13.82 1.77 16.13
C GLY A 164 13.17 2.81 15.23
N LEU A 165 13.73 3.00 14.04
CA LEU A 165 13.13 3.80 12.99
C LEU A 165 12.39 2.89 12.02
N VAL A 166 11.11 3.13 11.81
CA VAL A 166 10.30 2.42 10.80
C VAL A 166 10.25 3.25 9.53
N LEU A 167 10.81 2.72 8.44
CA LEU A 167 10.64 3.26 7.09
C LEU A 167 9.57 2.46 6.38
N ASP A 168 8.40 3.07 6.22
CA ASP A 168 7.26 2.48 5.51
C ASP A 168 7.14 3.11 4.12
N SER A 169 7.33 2.30 3.07
CA SER A 169 7.17 2.73 1.69
C SER A 169 5.95 2.05 1.06
N GLY A 170 4.81 2.71 1.20
CA GLY A 170 3.50 2.25 0.75
C GLY A 170 3.15 2.69 -0.68
N ALA A 171 1.84 2.76 -0.99
CA ALA A 171 1.35 3.19 -2.29
C ALA A 171 1.46 4.71 -2.47
N THR A 172 0.89 5.48 -1.53
CA THR A 172 0.71 6.93 -1.68
C THR A 172 1.86 7.75 -1.13
N HIS A 173 2.60 7.23 -0.16
CA HIS A 173 3.73 7.93 0.47
C HIS A 173 4.72 6.99 1.12
N THR A 174 5.94 7.47 1.27
CA THR A 174 7.00 6.86 2.08
C THR A 174 7.16 7.70 3.35
N THR A 175 7.25 7.03 4.49
CA THR A 175 7.36 7.70 5.80
C THR A 175 8.45 7.10 6.64
N ALA A 176 9.22 7.96 7.32
CA ALA A 176 10.13 7.56 8.38
C ALA A 176 9.50 7.95 9.73
N ILE A 177 9.35 6.98 10.59
CA ILE A 177 8.63 7.11 11.86
C ILE A 177 9.51 6.55 12.98
N PRO A 178 10.08 7.41 13.83
CA PRO A 178 10.84 6.96 14.97
C PRO A 178 9.93 6.46 16.08
N VAL A 179 10.24 5.26 16.57
CA VAL A 179 9.58 4.63 17.72
C VAL A 179 10.58 4.49 18.83
N HIS A 180 10.24 4.90 20.03
CA HIS A 180 11.06 4.77 21.23
C HIS A 180 10.22 4.20 22.37
N ASP A 181 10.66 3.07 22.93
CA ASP A 181 9.96 2.32 23.98
C ASP A 181 8.48 2.07 23.67
N GLY A 182 8.18 1.77 22.39
CA GLY A 182 6.81 1.53 21.92
C GLY A 182 5.98 2.78 21.63
N TYR A 183 6.56 3.98 21.77
CA TYR A 183 5.87 5.25 21.46
C TYR A 183 6.41 5.90 20.22
N VAL A 184 5.51 6.40 19.37
CA VAL A 184 5.89 7.19 18.18
C VAL A 184 6.30 8.60 18.60
N LEU A 185 7.49 9.01 18.19
CA LEU A 185 7.98 10.38 18.37
C LEU A 185 7.41 11.26 17.24
N GLN A 186 6.31 11.95 17.51
CA GLN A 186 5.55 12.71 16.52
C GLN A 186 6.36 13.77 15.79
N GLN A 187 7.27 14.47 16.51
CA GLN A 187 8.15 15.50 15.96
C GLN A 187 9.15 14.96 14.93
N GLY A 188 9.47 13.66 15.01
CA GLY A 188 10.41 12.99 14.10
C GLY A 188 9.76 12.37 12.86
N ILE A 189 8.46 12.48 12.67
CA ILE A 189 7.78 11.89 11.50
C ILE A 189 8.13 12.70 10.25
N VAL A 190 8.72 12.04 9.26
CA VAL A 190 9.02 12.63 7.95
C VAL A 190 8.27 11.86 6.86
N LYS A 191 7.61 12.59 5.96
CA LYS A 191 6.86 12.02 4.83
C LYS A 191 7.46 12.47 3.50
N SER A 192 7.41 11.58 2.53
CA SER A 192 7.76 11.85 1.13
C SER A 192 6.66 11.31 0.21
N PRO A 193 6.28 11.99 -0.86
CA PRO A 193 5.33 11.48 -1.84
C PRO A 193 5.95 10.43 -2.77
N LEU A 194 7.27 10.18 -2.67
CA LEU A 194 7.97 9.19 -3.46
C LEU A 194 7.61 7.78 -2.96
N ALA A 195 6.65 7.15 -3.61
CA ALA A 195 6.04 5.89 -3.20
C ALA A 195 5.57 5.07 -4.42
N GLY A 196 4.68 4.10 -4.22
CA GLY A 196 4.20 3.22 -5.29
C GLY A 196 3.51 3.94 -6.44
N ASP A 197 2.65 4.93 -6.13
CA ASP A 197 1.95 5.72 -7.15
C ASP A 197 2.92 6.56 -7.97
N PHE A 198 3.97 7.08 -7.34
CA PHE A 198 5.07 7.77 -8.02
C PHE A 198 5.79 6.83 -9.00
N ILE A 199 6.12 5.60 -8.59
CA ILE A 199 6.75 4.59 -9.46
C ILE A 199 5.84 4.29 -10.66
N THR A 200 4.53 4.11 -10.43
CA THR A 200 3.56 3.86 -11.49
C THR A 200 3.50 5.02 -12.49
N MET A 201 3.51 6.26 -11.99
CA MET A 201 3.56 7.46 -12.84
C MET A 201 4.83 7.50 -13.69
N GLN A 202 6.01 7.23 -13.09
CA GLN A 202 7.27 7.20 -13.81
C GLN A 202 7.32 6.09 -14.88
N CYS A 203 6.70 4.96 -14.61
CA CYS A 203 6.55 3.87 -15.58
C CYS A 203 5.70 4.32 -16.79
N ARG A 204 4.58 5.01 -16.54
CA ARG A 204 3.73 5.55 -17.61
C ARG A 204 4.45 6.60 -18.45
N GLU A 205 5.18 7.51 -17.82
CA GLU A 205 6.00 8.51 -18.52
C GLU A 205 7.05 7.85 -19.41
N MET A 206 7.73 6.80 -18.91
CA MET A 206 8.68 6.03 -19.70
C MET A 206 8.01 5.42 -20.95
N PHE A 207 6.86 4.78 -20.82
CA PHE A 207 6.15 4.22 -21.96
C PHE A 207 5.69 5.29 -22.95
N GLN A 208 5.24 6.43 -22.47
CA GLN A 208 4.90 7.57 -23.35
C GLN A 208 6.12 8.12 -24.10
N GLU A 209 7.29 8.24 -23.43
CA GLU A 209 8.55 8.63 -24.08
C GLU A 209 8.98 7.64 -25.19
N MET A 210 8.70 6.36 -24.99
CA MET A 210 8.96 5.29 -25.94
C MET A 210 7.88 5.15 -27.03
N ASN A 211 6.84 5.99 -27.02
CA ASN A 211 5.66 5.90 -27.89
C ASN A 211 4.94 4.55 -27.80
N ILE A 212 4.88 3.96 -26.60
CA ILE A 212 4.21 2.71 -26.33
C ILE A 212 2.86 2.99 -25.66
N ASP A 213 1.77 2.63 -26.34
CA ASP A 213 0.43 2.78 -25.81
C ASP A 213 0.09 1.67 -24.81
N ILE A 214 -0.45 2.06 -23.66
CA ILE A 214 -0.92 1.13 -22.64
C ILE A 214 -2.38 0.79 -22.91
N ILE A 215 -2.59 -0.36 -23.56
CA ILE A 215 -3.92 -0.84 -23.95
C ILE A 215 -4.42 -1.86 -22.91
N PRO A 216 -5.47 -1.56 -22.12
CA PRO A 216 -6.02 -2.51 -21.17
C PRO A 216 -6.74 -3.68 -21.87
N GLN A 217 -6.63 -4.87 -21.30
CA GLN A 217 -7.11 -6.12 -21.92
C GLN A 217 -8.60 -6.12 -22.28
N TYR A 218 -9.42 -5.36 -21.56
CA TYR A 218 -10.87 -5.32 -21.84
C TYR A 218 -11.18 -4.71 -23.22
N MET A 219 -10.26 -3.94 -23.80
CA MET A 219 -10.40 -3.32 -25.13
C MET A 219 -9.99 -4.25 -26.28
N ILE A 220 -9.22 -5.30 -26.01
CA ILE A 220 -8.57 -6.14 -27.02
C ILE A 220 -9.48 -7.29 -27.40
N ALA A 221 -9.81 -7.42 -28.68
CA ALA A 221 -10.57 -8.56 -29.24
C ALA A 221 -9.62 -9.71 -29.61
N SER A 222 -8.58 -9.43 -30.38
CA SER A 222 -7.53 -10.38 -30.75
C SER A 222 -6.20 -9.67 -30.87
N LYS A 223 -5.13 -10.43 -30.81
CA LYS A 223 -3.76 -9.97 -31.08
C LYS A 223 -2.99 -11.03 -31.84
N GLU A 224 -2.12 -10.60 -32.73
CA GLU A 224 -1.20 -11.47 -33.44
C GLU A 224 0.22 -11.33 -32.89
N PRO A 225 1.03 -12.39 -32.90
CA PRO A 225 2.42 -12.31 -32.49
C PRO A 225 3.20 -11.39 -33.43
N VAL A 226 3.90 -10.41 -32.87
CA VAL A 226 4.75 -9.51 -33.61
C VAL A 226 6.23 -9.71 -33.25
N ARG A 227 7.15 -9.26 -34.11
CA ARG A 227 8.58 -9.26 -33.81
C ARG A 227 8.86 -8.26 -32.69
N GLU A 228 9.92 -8.53 -31.92
CA GLU A 228 10.38 -7.64 -30.86
C GLU A 228 10.54 -6.20 -31.38
N GLY A 229 10.02 -5.22 -30.62
CA GLY A 229 10.06 -3.79 -30.95
C GLY A 229 9.17 -3.37 -32.11
N ALA A 230 8.48 -4.29 -32.80
CA ALA A 230 7.53 -3.94 -33.84
C ALA A 230 6.22 -3.37 -33.23
N PRO A 231 5.52 -2.50 -34.00
CA PRO A 231 4.19 -2.05 -33.60
C PRO A 231 3.26 -3.23 -33.29
N PRO A 232 2.43 -3.15 -32.25
CA PRO A 232 1.53 -4.25 -31.90
C PRO A 232 0.44 -4.41 -32.98
N ASP A 233 0.19 -5.66 -33.34
CA ASP A 233 -0.91 -6.02 -34.24
C ASP A 233 -2.07 -6.57 -33.41
N TRP A 234 -3.04 -5.71 -33.13
CA TRP A 234 -4.20 -6.04 -32.31
C TRP A 234 -5.47 -5.41 -32.87
N THR A 235 -6.61 -6.04 -32.60
CA THR A 235 -7.91 -5.53 -32.99
C THR A 235 -8.69 -5.10 -31.75
N LYS A 236 -9.32 -3.94 -31.87
CA LYS A 236 -10.21 -3.44 -30.83
C LYS A 236 -11.56 -4.17 -30.89
N LYS A 237 -12.17 -4.43 -29.72
CA LYS A 237 -13.54 -4.96 -29.68
C LYS A 237 -14.52 -3.99 -30.33
N ASP A 238 -15.43 -4.49 -31.15
CA ASP A 238 -16.46 -3.68 -31.85
C ASP A 238 -17.38 -2.94 -30.88
N LYS A 239 -17.73 -3.60 -29.75
CA LYS A 239 -18.52 -3.00 -28.68
C LYS A 239 -17.71 -2.97 -27.40
N LEU A 240 -17.27 -1.79 -27.02
CA LEU A 240 -16.68 -1.56 -25.72
C LEU A 240 -17.78 -1.32 -24.67
N PRO A 241 -17.63 -1.87 -23.47
CA PRO A 241 -18.53 -1.53 -22.38
C PRO A 241 -18.37 -0.03 -22.06
N PRO A 242 -19.47 0.66 -21.77
CA PRO A 242 -19.40 2.04 -21.28
C PRO A 242 -18.79 2.02 -19.88
N VAL A 243 -17.59 2.52 -19.75
CA VAL A 243 -16.85 2.58 -18.47
C VAL A 243 -16.44 4.00 -18.16
N THR A 244 -16.30 4.31 -16.88
CA THR A 244 -15.83 5.62 -16.42
C THR A 244 -14.32 5.79 -16.63
N LYS A 245 -13.87 7.04 -16.61
CA LYS A 245 -12.44 7.36 -16.75
C LYS A 245 -11.63 6.81 -15.57
N SER A 246 -12.18 6.85 -14.36
CA SER A 246 -11.52 6.32 -13.15
C SER A 246 -11.30 4.82 -13.26
N TRP A 247 -12.32 4.07 -13.70
CA TRP A 247 -12.22 2.63 -13.91
C TRP A 247 -11.21 2.28 -15.02
N HIS A 248 -11.25 2.99 -16.16
CA HIS A 248 -10.27 2.81 -17.22
C HIS A 248 -8.83 3.03 -16.73
N THR A 249 -8.60 4.13 -16.00
CA THR A 249 -7.29 4.45 -15.44
C THR A 249 -6.83 3.36 -14.46
N TYR A 250 -7.73 2.87 -13.61
CA TYR A 250 -7.43 1.76 -12.70
C TYR A 250 -6.99 0.51 -13.47
N MET A 251 -7.69 0.13 -14.54
CA MET A 251 -7.35 -1.04 -15.34
C MET A 251 -6.00 -0.91 -16.06
N CYS A 252 -5.60 0.29 -16.43
CA CYS A 252 -4.25 0.58 -16.90
C CYS A 252 -3.22 0.39 -15.77
N ASN A 253 -3.45 1.00 -14.59
CA ASN A 253 -2.51 1.00 -13.47
C ASN A 253 -2.31 -0.38 -12.81
N VAL A 254 -3.34 -1.21 -12.72
CA VAL A 254 -3.24 -2.57 -12.12
C VAL A 254 -2.20 -3.42 -12.83
N ARG A 255 -2.04 -3.27 -14.13
CA ARG A 255 -1.03 -4.01 -14.89
C ARG A 255 0.34 -3.37 -14.83
N GLU A 256 0.42 -2.06 -14.86
CA GLU A 256 1.67 -1.33 -14.68
C GLU A 256 2.26 -1.61 -13.30
N GLY A 257 1.44 -1.60 -12.23
CA GLY A 257 1.86 -1.94 -10.89
C GLY A 257 2.44 -3.36 -10.77
N ARG A 258 1.85 -4.36 -11.46
CA ARG A 258 2.43 -5.71 -11.53
C ARG A 258 3.76 -5.72 -12.28
N HIS A 259 3.88 -4.94 -13.35
CA HIS A 259 5.10 -4.83 -14.14
C HIS A 259 6.24 -4.21 -13.32
N THR A 260 5.98 -3.11 -12.61
CA THR A 260 7.00 -2.46 -11.79
C THR A 260 7.51 -3.36 -10.66
N HIS A 261 6.64 -4.10 -9.97
CA HIS A 261 7.05 -4.98 -8.87
C HIS A 261 7.84 -6.23 -9.33
N THR A 262 7.52 -6.76 -10.52
CA THR A 262 8.18 -7.99 -11.01
C THR A 262 9.48 -7.72 -11.76
N HIS A 263 9.63 -6.55 -12.36
CA HIS A 263 10.68 -6.32 -13.36
C HIS A 263 11.64 -5.16 -13.06
N THR A 264 11.38 -4.35 -12.02
CA THR A 264 12.28 -3.27 -11.62
C THR A 264 13.23 -3.71 -10.51
N GLN A 265 14.48 -3.30 -10.62
CA GLN A 265 15.51 -3.57 -9.64
C GLN A 265 16.12 -2.26 -9.15
N ALA A 266 16.18 -2.06 -7.84
CA ALA A 266 16.96 -0.97 -7.26
C ALA A 266 18.44 -1.37 -7.23
N ILE A 267 19.31 -0.54 -7.80
CA ILE A 267 20.72 -0.89 -7.99
C ILE A 267 21.66 -0.25 -6.98
N ILE A 268 22.70 -1.04 -6.64
CA ILE A 268 23.73 -0.71 -5.65
C ILE A 268 24.78 0.26 -6.21
N PHE A 269 24.92 0.43 -7.54
CA PHE A 269 26.04 1.14 -8.18
C PHE A 269 25.59 2.35 -9.02
N LYS A 270 26.52 3.27 -9.31
CA LYS A 270 26.29 4.38 -10.25
C LYS A 270 25.78 3.84 -11.58
N LEU A 271 24.63 4.35 -11.99
CA LEU A 271 23.78 3.85 -13.06
C LEU A 271 24.52 3.50 -14.37
N GLU A 272 25.50 4.32 -14.76
CA GLU A 272 26.08 4.25 -16.11
C GLU A 272 26.98 3.02 -16.36
N GLN A 273 27.68 2.53 -15.33
CA GLN A 273 28.64 1.42 -15.51
C GLN A 273 28.01 0.04 -15.35
N VAL A 274 26.93 -0.08 -14.59
CA VAL A 274 26.23 -1.36 -14.34
C VAL A 274 25.12 -1.58 -15.35
N ALA A 275 24.49 -0.53 -15.82
CA ALA A 275 23.43 -0.58 -16.83
C ALA A 275 23.84 -1.28 -18.11
N ALA A 276 25.09 -1.08 -18.56
CA ALA A 276 25.63 -1.69 -19.79
C ALA A 276 25.87 -3.22 -19.68
N GLN A 277 25.90 -3.77 -18.46
CA GLN A 277 26.19 -5.21 -18.22
C GLN A 277 24.97 -6.01 -17.74
N MET A 278 23.80 -5.36 -17.62
CA MET A 278 22.63 -6.05 -17.11
C MET A 278 21.95 -6.90 -18.20
N PRO A 279 21.48 -8.11 -17.82
CA PRO A 279 20.66 -8.89 -18.72
C PRO A 279 19.34 -8.15 -18.98
N THR A 280 18.96 -8.08 -20.24
CA THR A 280 17.65 -7.61 -20.66
C THR A 280 16.57 -8.57 -20.15
N LEU A 281 15.37 -8.05 -19.92
CA LEU A 281 14.22 -8.84 -19.55
C LEU A 281 13.12 -8.62 -20.59
N HIS A 282 12.73 -9.72 -21.21
CA HIS A 282 11.63 -9.72 -22.17
C HIS A 282 10.29 -9.49 -21.48
N TYR A 283 9.49 -8.57 -22.03
CA TYR A 283 8.14 -8.33 -21.55
C TYR A 283 7.19 -8.10 -22.73
N GLU A 284 6.05 -8.80 -22.69
CA GLU A 284 4.96 -8.68 -23.65
C GLU A 284 3.76 -7.96 -23.02
N MET A 285 3.33 -6.88 -23.65
CA MET A 285 2.12 -6.14 -23.24
C MET A 285 0.83 -6.86 -23.66
N PRO A 286 -0.32 -6.52 -23.06
CA PRO A 286 -1.61 -7.09 -23.45
C PRO A 286 -1.93 -6.93 -24.94
N SER A 287 -1.49 -5.84 -25.56
CA SER A 287 -1.64 -5.55 -26.99
C SER A 287 -0.78 -6.43 -27.91
N GLY A 288 0.12 -7.24 -27.36
CA GLY A 288 1.10 -8.02 -28.11
C GLY A 288 2.42 -7.29 -28.39
N PHE A 289 2.50 -5.97 -28.09
CA PHE A 289 3.79 -5.29 -28.11
C PHE A 289 4.75 -5.99 -27.16
N ASN A 290 5.94 -6.33 -27.63
CA ASN A 290 6.95 -6.95 -26.83
C ASN A 290 8.30 -6.27 -27.05
N ALA A 291 9.07 -6.16 -25.99
CA ALA A 291 10.40 -5.57 -26.03
C ALA A 291 11.27 -6.13 -24.89
N ASP A 292 12.56 -6.08 -25.11
CA ASP A 292 13.56 -6.36 -24.09
C ASP A 292 13.92 -5.07 -23.36
N TYR A 293 13.69 -5.06 -22.05
CA TYR A 293 13.98 -3.92 -21.19
C TYR A 293 15.29 -4.14 -20.43
N GLY A 294 16.20 -3.19 -20.54
CA GLY A 294 17.51 -3.20 -19.92
C GLY A 294 17.65 -2.15 -18.81
N ALA A 295 18.53 -1.20 -19.03
CA ALA A 295 18.90 -0.14 -18.09
C ALA A 295 17.73 0.78 -17.68
N GLU A 296 16.74 0.98 -18.53
CA GLU A 296 15.55 1.78 -18.28
C GLU A 296 14.74 1.29 -17.09
N ARG A 297 14.75 -0.03 -16.81
CA ARG A 297 14.10 -0.63 -15.63
C ARG A 297 14.66 -0.12 -14.31
N LEU A 298 15.89 0.35 -14.32
CA LEU A 298 16.61 0.84 -13.14
C LEU A 298 16.28 2.29 -12.83
N ARG A 299 16.00 3.05 -13.87
CA ARG A 299 15.71 4.47 -13.80
C ARG A 299 14.44 4.75 -12.97
N ILE A 300 13.44 3.87 -13.07
CA ILE A 300 12.17 4.03 -12.36
C ILE A 300 12.34 3.98 -10.83
N PRO A 301 12.88 2.89 -10.23
CA PRO A 301 13.05 2.82 -8.78
C PRO A 301 14.15 3.74 -8.24
N GLU A 302 15.09 4.19 -9.07
CA GLU A 302 16.12 5.17 -8.68
C GLU A 302 15.50 6.48 -8.21
N GLY A 303 14.36 6.89 -8.79
CA GLY A 303 13.61 8.07 -8.38
C GLY A 303 13.16 8.06 -6.91
N LEU A 304 13.07 6.90 -6.27
CA LEU A 304 12.79 6.78 -4.82
C LEU A 304 13.98 7.24 -3.96
N PHE A 305 15.19 7.08 -4.47
CA PHE A 305 16.43 7.40 -3.75
C PHE A 305 17.01 8.76 -4.17
N ASP A 306 17.01 9.01 -5.49
CA ASP A 306 17.46 10.26 -6.07
C ASP A 306 16.41 10.85 -7.02
N PRO A 307 15.53 11.73 -6.51
CA PRO A 307 14.50 12.36 -7.32
C PRO A 307 15.02 13.48 -8.23
N SER A 308 16.28 13.87 -8.14
CA SER A 308 16.86 14.98 -8.93
C SER A 308 16.82 14.73 -10.44
N ASN A 309 16.85 13.47 -10.84
CA ASN A 309 16.85 13.03 -12.23
C ASN A 309 15.45 12.79 -12.81
N VAL A 310 14.39 13.07 -12.04
CA VAL A 310 13.01 12.84 -12.45
C VAL A 310 12.50 14.05 -13.22
N LYS A 311 12.13 13.85 -14.49
CA LYS A 311 11.53 14.91 -15.31
C LYS A 311 10.18 15.35 -14.76
N GLY A 312 9.86 16.63 -14.86
CA GLY A 312 8.55 17.19 -14.49
C GLY A 312 8.33 17.41 -12.99
N LEU A 313 9.22 16.95 -12.14
CA LEU A 313 9.22 17.31 -10.74
C LEU A 313 10.31 18.37 -10.50
N SER A 314 9.97 19.43 -9.76
CA SER A 314 10.99 20.37 -9.27
C SER A 314 11.84 19.64 -8.22
N GLY A 315 12.87 18.93 -8.70
CA GLY A 315 13.68 17.96 -7.95
C GLY A 315 14.31 18.44 -6.65
N ASN A 316 14.29 19.74 -6.38
CA ASN A 316 14.91 20.32 -5.20
C ASN A 316 14.07 20.26 -3.90
N THR A 317 12.82 19.80 -3.96
CA THR A 317 11.91 19.80 -2.80
C THR A 317 11.55 18.42 -2.28
N MET A 318 11.84 17.35 -3.02
CA MET A 318 11.50 15.99 -2.61
C MET A 318 12.70 15.27 -2.01
N LEU A 319 12.47 14.68 -0.84
CA LEU A 319 13.50 13.93 -0.13
C LEU A 319 13.51 12.48 -0.61
N GLY A 320 14.65 12.01 -1.13
CA GLY A 320 14.87 10.58 -1.37
C GLY A 320 14.94 9.80 -0.06
N MET A 321 14.76 8.48 -0.12
CA MET A 321 14.59 7.63 1.06
C MET A 321 15.69 7.76 2.10
N GLY A 322 16.94 7.80 1.69
CA GLY A 322 18.05 8.00 2.63
C GLY A 322 17.98 9.32 3.38
N HIS A 323 17.52 10.41 2.74
CA HIS A 323 17.31 11.70 3.39
C HIS A 323 16.09 11.68 4.31
N VAL A 324 15.00 11.02 3.93
CA VAL A 324 13.81 10.85 4.77
C VAL A 324 14.20 10.22 6.11
N VAL A 325 15.00 9.15 6.08
CA VAL A 325 15.51 8.46 7.28
C VAL A 325 16.41 9.37 8.12
N THR A 326 17.42 9.96 7.51
CA THR A 326 18.40 10.78 8.26
C THR A 326 17.78 12.05 8.82
N THR A 327 16.84 12.67 8.10
CA THR A 327 16.09 13.84 8.59
C THR A 327 15.23 13.46 9.80
N SER A 328 14.49 12.34 9.71
CA SER A 328 13.66 11.85 10.80
C SER A 328 14.47 11.61 12.08
N ILE A 329 15.61 10.91 11.98
CA ILE A 329 16.49 10.67 13.13
C ILE A 329 17.08 11.98 13.64
N GLY A 330 17.46 12.89 12.73
CA GLY A 330 18.01 14.19 13.08
C GLY A 330 17.05 15.09 13.89
N MET A 331 15.74 14.89 13.75
CA MET A 331 14.69 15.60 14.51
C MET A 331 14.48 15.01 15.92
N CYS A 332 15.07 13.86 16.22
CA CYS A 332 14.97 13.22 17.53
C CYS A 332 16.12 13.68 18.47
N ASP A 333 15.94 13.44 19.77
CA ASP A 333 16.95 13.73 20.76
C ASP A 333 18.26 13.00 20.49
N ILE A 334 19.39 13.64 20.78
CA ILE A 334 20.73 13.15 20.43
C ILE A 334 21.02 11.79 21.05
N ASP A 335 20.54 11.55 22.26
CA ASP A 335 20.83 10.34 23.05
C ASP A 335 20.17 9.09 22.46
N ILE A 336 19.04 9.23 21.75
CA ILE A 336 18.32 8.10 21.16
C ILE A 336 18.73 7.82 19.71
N ARG A 337 19.39 8.77 19.01
CA ARG A 337 19.78 8.62 17.60
C ARG A 337 20.61 7.37 17.31
N PRO A 338 21.61 6.99 18.14
CA PRO A 338 22.36 5.76 17.91
C PRO A 338 21.48 4.50 17.91
N GLY A 339 20.50 4.43 18.82
CA GLY A 339 19.54 3.33 18.88
C GLY A 339 18.64 3.28 17.65
N LEU A 340 18.22 4.43 17.11
CA LEU A 340 17.41 4.52 15.89
C LEU A 340 18.22 4.10 14.65
N TYR A 341 19.45 4.56 14.50
CA TYR A 341 20.34 4.10 13.41
C TYR A 341 20.67 2.61 13.53
N GLY A 342 20.85 2.10 14.75
CA GLY A 342 21.11 0.68 15.00
C GLY A 342 19.90 -0.23 14.73
N SER A 343 18.70 0.31 14.54
CA SER A 343 17.47 -0.45 14.31
C SER A 343 16.55 0.24 13.29
N VAL A 344 16.96 0.22 12.01
CA VAL A 344 16.13 0.71 10.91
C VAL A 344 15.33 -0.46 10.34
N ILE A 345 14.00 -0.37 10.45
CA ILE A 345 13.05 -1.41 10.03
C ILE A 345 12.37 -0.94 8.77
N VAL A 346 12.48 -1.71 7.68
CA VAL A 346 11.88 -1.36 6.38
C VAL A 346 10.65 -2.21 6.10
N THR A 347 9.58 -1.56 5.65
CA THR A 347 8.30 -2.18 5.35
C THR A 347 7.59 -1.48 4.19
N GLY A 348 6.48 -2.06 3.72
CA GLY A 348 5.72 -1.58 2.57
C GLY A 348 6.13 -2.21 1.25
N GLY A 349 5.23 -2.18 0.26
CA GLY A 349 5.39 -2.89 -1.01
C GLY A 349 6.65 -2.52 -1.78
N ASN A 350 7.06 -1.25 -1.76
CA ASN A 350 8.23 -0.79 -2.51
C ASN A 350 9.56 -1.36 -1.97
N THR A 351 9.59 -1.79 -0.71
CA THR A 351 10.80 -2.40 -0.12
C THR A 351 11.09 -3.81 -0.66
N LEU A 352 10.14 -4.39 -1.40
CA LEU A 352 10.31 -5.67 -2.09
C LEU A 352 11.11 -5.55 -3.39
N LEU A 353 11.31 -4.36 -3.90
CA LEU A 353 12.18 -4.13 -5.06
C LEU A 353 13.56 -4.70 -4.80
N GLN A 354 14.07 -5.48 -5.76
CA GLN A 354 15.37 -6.11 -5.65
C GLN A 354 16.47 -5.05 -5.50
N GLY A 355 17.37 -5.22 -4.54
CA GLY A 355 18.43 -4.26 -4.26
C GLY A 355 18.03 -3.04 -3.40
N PHE A 356 16.74 -2.92 -3.01
CA PHE A 356 16.27 -1.80 -2.21
C PHE A 356 17.02 -1.67 -0.87
N THR A 357 17.13 -2.76 -0.14
CA THR A 357 17.75 -2.79 1.18
C THR A 357 19.25 -2.47 1.11
N GLU A 358 19.94 -3.03 0.13
CA GLU A 358 21.37 -2.82 -0.12
C GLU A 358 21.64 -1.37 -0.49
N ARG A 359 20.79 -0.77 -1.36
CA ARG A 359 20.90 0.63 -1.74
C ARG A 359 20.66 1.55 -0.54
N LEU A 360 19.62 1.33 0.24
CA LEU A 360 19.33 2.10 1.43
C LEU A 360 20.47 2.02 2.45
N ASN A 361 20.98 0.81 2.71
CA ASN A 361 22.08 0.59 3.65
C ASN A 361 23.33 1.38 3.25
N ARG A 362 23.67 1.38 1.97
CA ARG A 362 24.79 2.16 1.44
C ARG A 362 24.60 3.66 1.66
N GLU A 363 23.42 4.19 1.35
CA GLU A 363 23.13 5.62 1.57
C GLU A 363 23.20 6.00 3.04
N LEU A 364 22.63 5.19 3.92
CA LEU A 364 22.66 5.44 5.36
C LEU A 364 24.09 5.37 5.91
N SER A 365 24.89 4.41 5.45
CA SER A 365 26.31 4.30 5.86
C SER A 365 27.15 5.51 5.44
N GLN A 366 26.78 6.19 4.36
CA GLN A 366 27.45 7.41 3.89
C GLN A 366 26.98 8.68 4.61
N LYS A 367 25.71 8.71 5.03
CA LYS A 367 25.06 9.90 5.61
C LYS A 367 25.01 9.88 7.14
N ALA A 368 25.12 8.69 7.75
CA ALA A 368 25.13 8.56 9.21
C ALA A 368 26.40 9.17 9.81
N PRO A 369 26.32 9.79 11.00
CA PRO A 369 27.51 10.29 11.70
C PRO A 369 28.52 9.16 11.94
N PRO A 370 29.84 9.43 11.85
CA PRO A 370 30.88 8.40 11.90
C PRO A 370 30.98 7.64 13.22
N VAL A 371 30.34 8.10 14.28
CA VAL A 371 30.31 7.45 15.61
C VAL A 371 29.10 6.51 15.80
N THR A 372 28.22 6.41 14.80
CA THR A 372 27.05 5.55 14.90
C THR A 372 27.39 4.12 14.50
N PRO A 373 26.79 3.09 15.17
CA PRO A 373 26.92 1.73 14.69
C PRO A 373 26.40 1.63 13.26
N VAL A 374 27.03 0.78 12.45
CA VAL A 374 26.56 0.49 11.07
C VAL A 374 25.08 0.18 11.12
N PRO A 375 24.24 0.87 10.32
CA PRO A 375 22.80 0.67 10.33
C PRO A 375 22.48 -0.82 10.12
N SER A 376 21.83 -1.45 11.09
CA SER A 376 21.31 -2.80 10.90
C SER A 376 19.92 -2.68 10.29
N LEU A 377 19.83 -2.96 8.98
CA LEU A 377 18.55 -2.99 8.29
C LEU A 377 17.84 -4.33 8.58
N LEU A 378 16.70 -4.25 9.24
CA LEU A 378 15.84 -5.38 9.47
C LEU A 378 14.78 -5.39 8.37
N LYS A 379 14.97 -6.28 7.39
CA LYS A 379 13.99 -6.54 6.34
C LYS A 379 13.19 -7.77 6.72
N ARG A 380 11.88 -7.64 6.79
CA ARG A 380 11.01 -8.82 6.73
C ARG A 380 9.99 -8.68 5.62
N GLN A 381 9.91 -9.74 4.83
CA GLN A 381 9.16 -9.85 3.58
C GLN A 381 7.65 -10.01 3.78
N TYR A 382 7.18 -10.09 5.05
CA TYR A 382 5.79 -10.37 5.38
C TYR A 382 5.06 -9.15 5.90
N THR A 383 3.86 -9.00 5.43
CA THR A 383 2.90 -7.95 5.72
C THR A 383 2.62 -7.79 7.21
N TYR A 384 2.28 -6.59 7.65
CA TYR A 384 1.82 -6.23 9.01
C TYR A 384 0.88 -7.27 9.63
N PHE A 385 0.07 -7.91 8.80
CA PHE A 385 -0.94 -8.86 9.25
C PHE A 385 -0.37 -10.03 10.06
N LEU A 386 0.70 -10.67 9.60
CA LEU A 386 1.35 -11.76 10.32
C LEU A 386 1.92 -11.37 11.69
N TYR A 387 2.19 -10.08 11.87
CA TYR A 387 2.79 -9.57 13.09
C TYR A 387 1.77 -9.02 14.08
N MET A 388 0.68 -8.47 13.60
CA MET A 388 -0.48 -8.15 14.44
C MET A 388 -0.99 -9.44 15.10
N ASN A 389 -0.96 -10.56 14.38
CA ASN A 389 -1.31 -11.88 14.92
C ASN A 389 -0.42 -12.29 16.09
N LYS A 390 0.90 -12.17 15.97
CA LYS A 390 1.84 -12.51 17.06
C LYS A 390 1.75 -11.59 18.27
N TRP A 391 1.35 -10.35 18.09
CA TRP A 391 1.18 -9.42 19.20
C TRP A 391 -0.02 -9.77 20.07
N CYS A 392 -1.08 -10.32 19.49
CA CYS A 392 -2.24 -10.80 20.25
C CYS A 392 -1.93 -12.05 21.10
N GLU A 393 -0.95 -12.88 20.68
CA GLU A 393 -0.52 -14.07 21.44
C GLU A 393 0.32 -13.72 22.69
N CYS A 394 0.94 -12.53 22.72
CA CYS A 394 1.84 -12.11 23.81
C CYS A 394 1.14 -11.42 24.99
N LYS A 395 -0.18 -11.29 25.00
CA LYS A 395 -0.99 -10.75 26.09
C LYS A 395 -2.04 -11.72 26.55
#